data_75ff2c45286ae8eaf180ba7d52a355ee
#
_entry.id   75ff2c45286ae8eaf180ba7d52a355ee
#
_cell.length_a   1.000
_cell.length_b   1.000
_cell.length_c   1.000
_cell.angle_alpha   90.00
_cell.angle_beta   90.00
_cell.angle_gamma   90.00
#
_symmetry.space_group_name_H-M   'P 1'
#
loop_
_entity.id
_entity.type
_entity.pdbx_description
1 polymer ?
#
loop_
_entity_poly.entity_id
_entity_poly.type
_entity_poly.pdbx_seq_one_letter_code
_entity_poly.pdbx_strand_id
1 'polypeptide(L)'
;YSLNDYQNEPLTRQTNFGTLEDPKALLVFYEGREKNRFQTAQGAIMSSYKPNDHLNLNVTTSLYHTTEEEYSDIFANYELGAVDTDLNSDNVGGAIGTRGIGSQFNRARNDLDALILNISHKGSYSKNSELLEWGATYSHEDIRDQLRESEFLDSLGFSVRPPRQEFQNNQPNEAFDEPIIPFDGVSAQNFIKTNRFSGFTQYSNKLEWLGHHMYYNLGIRAQLWTVSGKNVAKSNHTIVSPRGQFSIKPNWDMDMLFTFSGGLYQQPPMYRELRDQEGMVNTDVKAQKSVHTVLGNEYSFLLWNRPFTLKSELYYKKLNSVNPYTLEDVRIRYAAANNAKAYAYGAEIRMNGAFVPGTESWFGIGYLKTEENINERGYISRPTDQRLNFDILFQDYVPNIPNLKMYLNLVYNTGLPGGSPSYADPYNFQNRLRDYRRADLGISHIFVDANTTYPKKHWLHGFKELNIGFEIFNLFNNQNSITNTWVRDVDSKREYAVPNFMTTRVLNLKIGTRF
;
A
#
# COMPACT_ATOMS: atom_id res chain seq x y z
N TYR A 1 -16.54 -18.01 1.36
CA TYR A 1 -15.60 -18.59 0.38
C TYR A 1 -15.42 -17.61 -0.78
N SER A 2 -14.19 -17.38 -1.20
CA SER A 2 -13.83 -16.58 -2.37
C SER A 2 -12.85 -17.36 -3.24
N LEU A 3 -13.05 -17.29 -4.55
CA LEU A 3 -12.15 -17.81 -5.56
C LEU A 3 -11.90 -16.70 -6.58
N ASN A 4 -10.63 -16.34 -6.75
CA ASN A 4 -10.19 -15.41 -7.77
C ASN A 4 -9.16 -16.14 -8.64
N ASP A 5 -9.40 -16.18 -9.93
CA ASP A 5 -8.52 -16.80 -10.93
C ASP A 5 -8.25 -15.75 -12.01
N TYR A 6 -7.01 -15.31 -12.12
CA TYR A 6 -6.59 -14.30 -13.07
C TYR A 6 -5.59 -14.89 -14.05
N GLN A 7 -5.83 -14.65 -15.30
CA GLN A 7 -4.85 -14.91 -16.35
C GLN A 7 -4.55 -13.60 -17.06
N ASN A 8 -3.27 -13.28 -17.17
CA ASN A 8 -2.80 -12.10 -17.85
C ASN A 8 -1.74 -12.48 -18.90
N GLU A 9 -1.89 -11.93 -20.10
CA GLU A 9 -0.90 -12.00 -21.17
C GLU A 9 -0.41 -10.56 -21.39
N PRO A 10 0.84 -10.25 -21.03
CA PRO A 10 1.34 -8.90 -21.19
C PRO A 10 1.43 -8.54 -22.67
N LEU A 11 0.94 -7.34 -23.00
CA LEU A 11 0.96 -6.85 -24.37
C LEU A 11 2.23 -6.08 -24.66
N THR A 12 2.69 -6.16 -25.89
CA THR A 12 3.76 -5.29 -26.42
C THR A 12 3.42 -3.84 -26.11
N ARG A 13 4.38 -3.12 -25.55
CA ARG A 13 4.21 -1.73 -25.17
C ARG A 13 5.41 -0.87 -25.48
N GLN A 14 5.16 0.41 -25.71
CA GLN A 14 6.17 1.44 -25.71
C GLN A 14 6.07 2.25 -24.41
N THR A 15 7.22 2.54 -23.82
CA THR A 15 7.32 3.41 -22.66
C THR A 15 8.32 4.52 -22.96
N ASN A 16 7.85 5.78 -22.89
CA ASN A 16 8.70 6.95 -23.11
C ASN A 16 9.19 7.46 -21.75
N PHE A 17 10.49 7.73 -21.65
CA PHE A 17 11.16 8.16 -20.43
C PHE A 17 12.38 9.05 -20.77
N GLY A 18 13.17 9.42 -19.76
CA GLY A 18 14.30 10.31 -19.93
C GLY A 18 13.97 11.78 -19.68
N THR A 19 14.75 12.68 -20.23
CA THR A 19 14.59 14.14 -20.10
C THR A 19 13.97 14.74 -21.37
N LEU A 20 13.59 16.03 -21.33
CA LEU A 20 13.14 16.74 -22.52
C LEU A 20 14.25 16.90 -23.57
N GLU A 21 15.52 16.93 -23.13
CA GLU A 21 16.68 17.07 -24.02
C GLU A 21 17.11 15.73 -24.61
N ASP A 22 16.87 14.61 -23.90
CA ASP A 22 17.23 13.26 -24.32
C ASP A 22 16.06 12.30 -24.05
N PRO A 23 14.94 12.41 -24.79
CA PRO A 23 13.79 11.53 -24.65
C PRO A 23 14.09 10.16 -25.26
N LYS A 24 13.89 9.11 -24.48
CA LYS A 24 14.08 7.72 -24.87
C LYS A 24 12.75 6.99 -24.98
N ALA A 25 12.67 6.05 -25.88
CA ALA A 25 11.58 5.10 -26.03
C ALA A 25 12.10 3.68 -25.84
N LEU A 26 11.48 2.94 -24.92
CA LEU A 26 11.68 1.51 -24.77
C LEU A 26 10.48 0.79 -25.36
N LEU A 27 10.72 -0.03 -26.35
CA LEU A 27 9.78 -1.02 -26.88
C LEU A 27 10.00 -2.33 -26.14
N VAL A 28 8.94 -2.90 -25.59
CA VAL A 28 8.99 -4.20 -24.93
C VAL A 28 8.03 -5.13 -25.64
N PHE A 29 8.59 -6.17 -26.23
CA PHE A 29 7.85 -7.24 -26.88
C PHE A 29 7.73 -8.38 -25.88
N TYR A 30 6.49 -8.65 -25.43
CA TYR A 30 6.21 -9.70 -24.46
C TYR A 30 5.66 -10.94 -25.13
N GLU A 31 6.10 -12.09 -24.65
CA GLU A 31 5.53 -13.39 -24.93
C GLU A 31 5.33 -14.16 -23.63
N GLY A 32 4.24 -14.91 -23.52
CA GLY A 32 3.98 -15.74 -22.36
C GLY A 32 2.76 -15.29 -21.57
N ARG A 33 2.62 -15.85 -20.39
CA ARG A 33 1.43 -15.63 -19.55
C ARG A 33 1.75 -15.70 -18.06
N GLU A 34 0.91 -15.02 -17.32
CA GLU A 34 0.83 -15.08 -15.86
C GLU A 34 -0.53 -15.66 -15.47
N LYS A 35 -0.54 -16.60 -14.51
CA LYS A 35 -1.73 -17.17 -13.92
C LYS A 35 -1.63 -17.08 -12.41
N ASN A 36 -2.57 -16.34 -11.82
CA ASN A 36 -2.66 -16.16 -10.37
C ASN A 36 -4.00 -16.69 -9.88
N ARG A 37 -3.97 -17.58 -8.91
CA ARG A 37 -5.15 -18.20 -8.33
C ARG A 37 -5.13 -18.03 -6.82
N PHE A 38 -6.19 -17.44 -6.29
CA PHE A 38 -6.38 -17.19 -4.87
C PHE A 38 -7.68 -17.84 -4.40
N GLN A 39 -7.59 -18.76 -3.47
CA GLN A 39 -8.75 -19.40 -2.85
C GLN A 39 -8.75 -19.08 -1.37
N THR A 40 -9.88 -18.61 -0.87
CA THR A 40 -10.02 -18.26 0.54
C THR A 40 -11.30 -18.83 1.11
N ALA A 41 -11.18 -19.52 2.22
CA ALA A 41 -12.32 -19.94 3.04
C ALA A 41 -12.19 -19.31 4.43
N GLN A 42 -13.25 -18.70 4.92
CA GLN A 42 -13.27 -18.09 6.25
C GLN A 42 -14.59 -18.33 6.95
N GLY A 43 -14.53 -18.46 8.27
CA GLY A 43 -15.68 -18.56 9.14
C GLY A 43 -15.38 -17.87 10.48
N ALA A 44 -16.38 -17.24 11.07
CA ALA A 44 -16.26 -16.64 12.38
C ALA A 44 -17.55 -16.82 13.19
N ILE A 45 -17.37 -17.01 14.49
CA ILE A 45 -18.46 -17.06 15.48
C ILE A 45 -18.16 -16.00 16.52
N MET A 46 -19.13 -15.15 16.79
CA MET A 46 -19.04 -14.13 17.84
C MET A 46 -20.17 -14.32 18.83
N SER A 47 -19.84 -14.28 20.11
CA SER A 47 -20.77 -14.26 21.22
C SER A 47 -20.60 -12.99 22.02
N SER A 48 -21.68 -12.29 22.28
CA SER A 48 -21.72 -11.08 23.11
C SER A 48 -22.57 -11.33 24.33
N TYR A 49 -22.07 -10.97 25.51
CA TYR A 49 -22.77 -11.07 26.77
C TYR A 49 -22.77 -9.74 27.51
N LYS A 50 -23.95 -9.20 27.78
CA LYS A 50 -24.15 -7.94 28.49
C LYS A 50 -24.99 -8.21 29.75
N PRO A 51 -24.34 -8.52 30.89
CA PRO A 51 -25.05 -8.83 32.13
C PRO A 51 -25.76 -7.61 32.73
N ASN A 52 -25.30 -6.40 32.40
CA ASN A 52 -25.87 -5.14 32.81
C ASN A 52 -25.46 -4.01 31.84
N ASP A 53 -25.94 -2.79 32.06
CA ASP A 53 -25.65 -1.63 31.18
C ASP A 53 -24.19 -1.17 31.24
N HIS A 54 -23.41 -1.63 32.20
CA HIS A 54 -22.03 -1.21 32.40
C HIS A 54 -21.02 -2.18 31.81
N LEU A 55 -21.34 -3.47 31.74
CA LEU A 55 -20.40 -4.52 31.36
C LEU A 55 -20.78 -5.17 30.03
N ASN A 56 -19.83 -5.14 29.08
CA ASN A 56 -19.96 -5.83 27.80
C ASN A 56 -18.77 -6.77 27.59
N LEU A 57 -19.05 -8.04 27.31
CA LEU A 57 -18.06 -9.10 27.09
C LEU A 57 -18.30 -9.71 25.73
N ASN A 58 -17.26 -9.79 24.92
CA ASN A 58 -17.31 -10.39 23.58
C ASN A 58 -16.24 -11.48 23.45
N VAL A 59 -16.62 -12.58 22.87
CA VAL A 59 -15.69 -13.64 22.46
C VAL A 59 -15.88 -13.88 20.97
N THR A 60 -14.80 -13.87 20.23
CA THR A 60 -14.81 -14.14 18.78
C THR A 60 -13.81 -15.26 18.49
N THR A 61 -14.25 -16.25 17.75
CA THR A 61 -13.38 -17.30 17.17
C THR A 61 -13.51 -17.23 15.67
N SER A 62 -12.38 -17.17 14.96
CA SER A 62 -12.35 -17.17 13.51
C SER A 62 -11.30 -18.15 12.97
N LEU A 63 -11.64 -18.77 11.85
CA LEU A 63 -10.77 -19.62 11.07
C LEU A 63 -10.67 -19.05 9.66
N TYR A 64 -9.47 -18.91 9.17
CA TYR A 64 -9.13 -18.44 7.84
C TYR A 64 -8.16 -19.41 7.19
N HIS A 65 -8.47 -19.84 5.96
CA HIS A 65 -7.61 -20.68 5.16
C HIS A 65 -7.48 -20.06 3.78
N THR A 66 -6.25 -19.87 3.31
CA THR A 66 -5.99 -19.38 1.96
C THR A 66 -4.95 -20.24 1.26
N THR A 67 -5.17 -20.46 -0.04
CA THR A 67 -4.17 -20.99 -0.97
C THR A 67 -3.95 -19.99 -2.08
N GLU A 68 -2.67 -19.74 -2.40
CA GLU A 68 -2.26 -18.81 -3.45
C GLU A 68 -1.31 -19.55 -4.41
N GLU A 69 -1.59 -19.48 -5.69
CA GLU A 69 -0.75 -19.98 -6.78
C GLU A 69 -0.38 -18.77 -7.66
N GLU A 70 0.91 -18.46 -7.76
CA GLU A 70 1.44 -17.40 -8.64
C GLU A 70 2.39 -18.06 -9.66
N TYR A 71 1.89 -18.28 -10.88
CA TYR A 71 2.64 -18.93 -11.94
C TYR A 71 2.84 -17.97 -13.10
N SER A 72 4.07 -17.75 -13.49
CA SER A 72 4.41 -16.94 -14.65
C SER A 72 5.50 -17.57 -15.50
N ASP A 73 5.35 -17.44 -16.81
CA ASP A 73 6.36 -17.68 -17.82
C ASP A 73 6.28 -16.49 -18.77
N ILE A 74 7.14 -15.48 -18.58
CA ILE A 74 7.12 -14.24 -19.35
C ILE A 74 8.49 -14.00 -19.96
N PHE A 75 8.53 -13.97 -21.27
CA PHE A 75 9.68 -13.52 -22.05
C PHE A 75 9.45 -12.08 -22.46
N ALA A 76 10.46 -11.24 -22.31
CA ALA A 76 10.46 -9.84 -22.73
C ALA A 76 11.71 -9.56 -23.57
N ASN A 77 11.51 -9.03 -24.77
CA ASN A 77 12.59 -8.51 -25.61
C ASN A 77 12.54 -6.99 -25.61
N TYR A 78 13.69 -6.35 -25.46
CA TYR A 78 13.81 -4.92 -25.27
C TYR A 78 14.51 -4.27 -26.46
N GLU A 79 13.86 -3.22 -27.01
CA GLU A 79 14.48 -2.33 -28.00
C GLU A 79 14.47 -0.89 -27.46
N LEU A 80 15.63 -0.25 -27.49
CA LEU A 80 15.81 1.13 -27.07
C LEU A 80 16.01 2.03 -28.30
N GLY A 81 15.24 3.12 -28.34
CA GLY A 81 15.33 4.15 -29.35
C GLY A 81 15.18 5.56 -28.78
N ALA A 82 15.23 6.55 -29.65
CA ALA A 82 14.80 7.91 -29.33
C ALA A 82 13.28 8.05 -29.51
N VAL A 83 12.69 9.05 -28.86
CA VAL A 83 11.29 9.43 -29.12
C VAL A 83 11.27 10.38 -30.32
N ASP A 84 10.39 10.12 -31.28
CA ASP A 84 10.12 11.04 -32.36
C ASP A 84 9.44 12.32 -31.82
N THR A 85 10.15 13.43 -31.88
CA THR A 85 9.68 14.74 -31.43
C THR A 85 9.31 15.67 -32.58
N ASP A 86 9.44 15.22 -33.84
CA ASP A 86 9.03 16.03 -34.99
C ASP A 86 7.51 16.07 -35.10
N LEU A 87 6.92 17.25 -34.89
CA LEU A 87 5.49 17.47 -34.97
C LEU A 87 4.88 17.25 -36.36
N ASN A 88 5.71 17.19 -37.40
CA ASN A 88 5.29 16.91 -38.78
C ASN A 88 5.40 15.43 -39.15
N SER A 89 5.90 14.61 -38.24
CA SER A 89 6.02 13.17 -38.45
C SER A 89 4.68 12.47 -38.17
N ASP A 90 4.35 11.47 -38.98
CA ASP A 90 3.21 10.57 -38.73
C ASP A 90 3.42 9.69 -37.49
N ASN A 91 4.65 9.63 -36.97
CA ASN A 91 5.05 8.80 -35.83
C ASN A 91 5.39 9.64 -34.58
N VAL A 92 4.87 10.87 -34.46
CA VAL A 92 5.13 11.73 -33.29
C VAL A 92 4.85 11.00 -31.98
N GLY A 93 5.84 10.99 -31.08
CA GLY A 93 5.78 10.25 -29.81
C GLY A 93 6.14 8.78 -29.91
N GLY A 94 6.31 8.25 -31.12
CA GLY A 94 6.75 6.88 -31.36
C GLY A 94 8.26 6.72 -31.24
N ALA A 95 8.73 5.47 -31.22
CA ALA A 95 10.15 5.14 -31.17
C ALA A 95 10.78 5.24 -32.58
N ILE A 96 11.97 5.83 -32.65
CA ILE A 96 12.79 5.90 -33.85
C ILE A 96 14.22 5.46 -33.56
N GLY A 97 14.90 4.88 -34.57
CA GLY A 97 16.27 4.44 -34.43
C GLY A 97 16.46 3.37 -33.36
N THR A 98 15.50 2.43 -33.26
CA THR A 98 15.53 1.37 -32.25
C THR A 98 16.69 0.39 -32.50
N ARG A 99 17.26 -0.08 -31.39
CA ARG A 99 18.22 -1.19 -31.36
C ARG A 99 17.88 -2.15 -30.24
N GLY A 100 18.10 -3.43 -30.46
CA GLY A 100 17.97 -4.43 -29.39
C GLY A 100 18.97 -4.17 -28.27
N ILE A 101 18.52 -4.24 -27.03
CA ILE A 101 19.38 -4.07 -25.86
C ILE A 101 19.39 -5.29 -24.95
N GLY A 102 18.68 -6.33 -25.31
CA GLY A 102 18.65 -7.60 -24.60
C GLY A 102 17.26 -8.17 -24.43
N SER A 103 17.19 -9.33 -23.83
CA SER A 103 15.95 -10.02 -23.47
C SER A 103 16.01 -10.56 -22.06
N GLN A 104 14.84 -10.81 -21.50
CA GLN A 104 14.67 -11.33 -20.14
C GLN A 104 13.58 -12.40 -20.14
N PHE A 105 13.85 -13.53 -19.51
CA PHE A 105 12.85 -14.56 -19.28
C PHE A 105 12.65 -14.75 -17.77
N ASN A 106 11.46 -14.45 -17.32
CA ASN A 106 11.05 -14.59 -15.93
C ASN A 106 10.11 -15.78 -15.80
N ARG A 107 10.48 -16.71 -14.92
CA ARG A 107 9.67 -17.85 -14.56
C ARG A 107 9.41 -17.86 -13.05
N ALA A 108 8.14 -17.98 -12.65
CA ALA A 108 7.77 -18.17 -11.25
C ALA A 108 6.79 -19.34 -11.09
N ARG A 109 6.95 -20.07 -9.99
CA ARG A 109 6.08 -21.15 -9.51
C ARG A 109 6.02 -21.06 -8.00
N ASN A 110 5.18 -20.16 -7.52
CA ASN A 110 5.04 -19.87 -6.10
C ASN A 110 3.71 -20.40 -5.59
N ASP A 111 3.76 -21.14 -4.51
CA ASP A 111 2.61 -21.73 -3.85
C ASP A 111 2.61 -21.35 -2.37
N LEU A 112 1.48 -20.84 -1.88
CA LEU A 112 1.25 -20.56 -0.47
C LEU A 112 0.00 -21.29 0.00
N ASP A 113 0.10 -21.98 1.13
CA ASP A 113 -1.01 -22.58 1.89
C ASP A 113 -0.93 -22.08 3.34
N ALA A 114 -1.91 -21.30 3.77
CA ALA A 114 -1.90 -20.69 5.09
C ALA A 114 -3.22 -20.91 5.83
N LEU A 115 -3.12 -21.50 7.02
CA LEU A 115 -4.23 -21.69 7.95
C LEU A 115 -4.02 -20.81 9.18
N ILE A 116 -5.01 -19.98 9.52
CA ILE A 116 -4.95 -19.05 10.64
C ILE A 116 -6.19 -19.24 11.52
N LEU A 117 -5.95 -19.58 12.78
CA LEU A 117 -6.96 -19.63 13.83
C LEU A 117 -6.77 -18.46 14.78
N ASN A 118 -7.85 -17.68 15.03
CA ASN A 118 -7.85 -16.63 16.04
C ASN A 118 -8.95 -16.88 17.05
N ILE A 119 -8.61 -16.70 18.33
CA ILE A 119 -9.55 -16.67 19.46
C ILE A 119 -9.29 -15.39 20.22
N SER A 120 -10.30 -14.55 20.33
CA SER A 120 -10.19 -13.26 21.00
C SER A 120 -11.31 -13.04 22.01
N HIS A 121 -10.94 -12.46 23.14
CA HIS A 121 -11.86 -11.91 24.13
C HIS A 121 -11.65 -10.40 24.20
N LYS A 122 -12.73 -9.63 24.20
CA LYS A 122 -12.74 -8.19 24.49
C LYS A 122 -13.81 -7.89 25.51
N GLY A 123 -13.43 -7.21 26.60
CA GLY A 123 -14.33 -6.72 27.62
C GLY A 123 -14.31 -5.19 27.69
N SER A 124 -15.41 -4.60 28.07
CA SER A 124 -15.49 -3.19 28.42
C SER A 124 -16.41 -2.97 29.62
N TYR A 125 -15.97 -2.11 30.53
CA TYR A 125 -16.76 -1.63 31.65
C TYR A 125 -16.87 -0.11 31.59
N SER A 126 -18.08 0.40 31.53
CA SER A 126 -18.37 1.83 31.49
C SER A 126 -19.25 2.26 32.65
N LYS A 127 -18.84 3.32 33.36
CA LYS A 127 -19.63 3.91 34.45
C LYS A 127 -19.36 5.42 34.46
N ASN A 128 -20.43 6.22 34.36
CA ASN A 128 -20.34 7.67 34.22
C ASN A 128 -19.45 8.07 33.04
N SER A 129 -18.34 8.78 33.31
CA SER A 129 -17.34 9.20 32.30
C SER A 129 -16.16 8.24 32.16
N GLU A 130 -16.14 7.17 32.95
CA GLU A 130 -15.02 6.20 32.97
C GLU A 130 -15.29 5.04 32.02
N LEU A 131 -14.28 4.65 31.28
CA LEU A 131 -14.31 3.47 30.42
C LEU A 131 -13.02 2.67 30.62
N LEU A 132 -13.17 1.44 31.08
CA LEU A 132 -12.09 0.45 31.13
C LEU A 132 -12.33 -0.58 30.03
N GLU A 133 -11.35 -0.75 29.16
CA GLU A 133 -11.36 -1.78 28.12
C GLU A 133 -10.18 -2.73 28.32
N TRP A 134 -10.40 -4.01 28.06
CA TRP A 134 -9.35 -5.04 28.06
C TRP A 134 -9.60 -6.05 26.97
N GLY A 135 -8.57 -6.76 26.61
CA GLY A 135 -8.71 -7.86 25.67
C GLY A 135 -7.51 -8.79 25.69
N ALA A 136 -7.76 -10.00 25.23
CA ALA A 136 -6.77 -11.02 25.02
C ALA A 136 -7.04 -11.72 23.70
N THR A 137 -6.00 -11.99 22.92
CA THR A 137 -6.11 -12.68 21.65
C THR A 137 -5.02 -13.75 21.55
N TYR A 138 -5.42 -14.95 21.17
CA TYR A 138 -4.52 -16.02 20.74
C TYR A 138 -4.68 -16.21 19.24
N SER A 139 -3.56 -16.29 18.51
CA SER A 139 -3.50 -16.58 17.09
C SER A 139 -2.53 -17.74 16.84
N HIS A 140 -2.97 -18.70 16.05
CA HIS A 140 -2.14 -19.79 15.54
C HIS A 140 -2.11 -19.72 14.01
N GLU A 141 -0.90 -19.66 13.45
CA GLU A 141 -0.67 -19.62 12.00
C GLU A 141 0.14 -20.87 11.60
N ASP A 142 -0.32 -21.65 10.63
CA ASP A 142 0.41 -22.76 9.99
C ASP A 142 0.56 -22.38 8.52
N ILE A 143 1.80 -22.11 8.08
CA ILE A 143 2.11 -21.58 6.76
C ILE A 143 3.06 -22.54 6.05
N ARG A 144 2.70 -22.93 4.84
CA ARG A 144 3.50 -23.70 3.91
C ARG A 144 3.71 -22.84 2.68
N ASP A 145 4.95 -22.52 2.39
CA ASP A 145 5.32 -21.59 1.33
C ASP A 145 6.41 -22.23 0.48
N GLN A 146 6.21 -22.25 -0.82
CA GLN A 146 7.18 -22.70 -1.80
C GLN A 146 7.42 -21.58 -2.79
N LEU A 147 8.69 -21.23 -2.97
CA LEU A 147 9.14 -20.27 -3.95
C LEU A 147 10.07 -20.96 -4.94
N ARG A 148 9.79 -20.76 -6.23
CA ARG A 148 10.67 -21.16 -7.33
C ARG A 148 10.60 -20.07 -8.38
N GLU A 149 11.54 -19.16 -8.31
CA GLU A 149 11.66 -18.05 -9.24
C GLU A 149 12.99 -18.14 -9.95
N SER A 150 13.01 -17.84 -11.23
CA SER A 150 14.23 -17.82 -12.03
C SER A 150 14.14 -16.70 -13.06
N GLU A 151 15.17 -15.90 -13.12
CA GLU A 151 15.36 -14.85 -14.11
C GLU A 151 16.55 -15.20 -15.01
N PHE A 152 16.32 -15.22 -16.31
CA PHE A 152 17.35 -15.40 -17.32
C PHE A 152 17.45 -14.13 -18.13
N LEU A 153 18.67 -13.66 -18.34
CA LEU A 153 18.95 -12.45 -19.12
C LEU A 153 19.80 -12.81 -20.32
N ASP A 154 19.37 -12.34 -21.47
CA ASP A 154 20.06 -12.61 -22.72
C ASP A 154 20.15 -11.37 -23.61
N SER A 155 21.21 -11.29 -24.38
CA SER A 155 21.47 -10.25 -25.34
C SER A 155 21.65 -10.90 -26.72
N LEU A 156 20.53 -11.25 -27.37
CA LEU A 156 20.54 -11.91 -28.68
C LEU A 156 21.36 -13.23 -28.68
N GLY A 157 21.22 -14.07 -27.65
CA GLY A 157 21.96 -15.31 -27.45
C GLY A 157 23.18 -15.18 -26.53
N PHE A 158 23.41 -13.99 -25.96
CA PHE A 158 24.50 -13.74 -25.02
C PHE A 158 23.93 -13.16 -23.72
N SER A 159 24.46 -13.58 -22.61
CA SER A 159 24.03 -13.09 -21.29
C SER A 159 24.17 -11.55 -21.23
N VAL A 160 23.08 -10.87 -20.85
CA VAL A 160 23.05 -9.40 -20.64
C VAL A 160 23.98 -8.97 -19.53
N ARG A 161 24.21 -9.86 -18.57
CA ARG A 161 25.24 -9.70 -17.55
C ARG A 161 26.37 -10.66 -17.85
N PRO A 162 27.63 -10.27 -17.60
CA PRO A 162 28.70 -11.21 -17.75
C PRO A 162 28.35 -12.42 -16.88
N PRO A 163 28.39 -13.65 -17.45
CA PRO A 163 28.28 -14.84 -16.65
C PRO A 163 29.39 -14.82 -15.60
N ARG A 164 29.26 -15.63 -14.56
CA ARG A 164 30.36 -15.82 -13.61
C ARG A 164 31.66 -16.03 -14.39
N GLN A 165 32.78 -15.52 -13.87
CA GLN A 165 34.06 -15.53 -14.57
C GLN A 165 34.45 -16.90 -15.18
N GLU A 166 34.03 -17.97 -14.52
CA GLU A 166 34.21 -19.36 -14.93
C GLU A 166 33.47 -19.78 -16.21
N PHE A 167 32.45 -18.99 -16.62
CA PHE A 167 31.62 -19.26 -17.80
C PHE A 167 31.69 -18.17 -18.85
N GLN A 168 32.71 -17.31 -18.83
CA GLN A 168 32.84 -16.25 -19.83
C GLN A 168 33.19 -16.82 -21.18
N ASN A 169 32.31 -16.62 -22.16
CA ASN A 169 32.60 -16.80 -23.57
C ASN A 169 33.08 -15.46 -24.13
N ASN A 170 34.32 -15.42 -24.63
CA ASN A 170 34.95 -14.23 -25.21
C ASN A 170 34.63 -14.04 -26.69
N GLN A 171 33.93 -14.98 -27.32
CA GLN A 171 33.60 -14.96 -28.74
C GLN A 171 32.10 -14.68 -28.92
N PRO A 172 31.74 -13.52 -29.45
CA PRO A 172 30.33 -13.10 -29.53
C PRO A 172 29.48 -13.95 -30.48
N ASN A 173 30.08 -14.80 -31.30
CA ASN A 173 29.38 -15.63 -32.28
C ASN A 173 29.43 -17.14 -31.97
N GLU A 174 30.00 -17.53 -30.86
CA GLU A 174 30.03 -18.93 -30.42
C GLU A 174 28.81 -19.25 -29.54
N ALA A 175 28.22 -20.42 -29.76
CA ALA A 175 27.20 -20.93 -28.87
C ALA A 175 27.76 -21.13 -27.46
N PHE A 176 27.00 -20.80 -26.47
CA PHE A 176 27.35 -21.04 -25.07
C PHE A 176 27.15 -22.52 -24.78
N ASP A 177 28.20 -23.27 -24.60
CA ASP A 177 28.17 -24.74 -24.42
C ASP A 177 27.85 -25.19 -22.99
N GLU A 178 27.88 -24.28 -22.04
CA GLU A 178 27.58 -24.58 -20.62
C GLU A 178 26.08 -24.51 -20.34
N PRO A 179 25.60 -25.13 -19.24
CA PRO A 179 24.21 -25.03 -18.82
C PRO A 179 23.78 -23.58 -18.65
N ILE A 180 22.59 -23.25 -19.11
CA ILE A 180 21.98 -21.91 -18.88
C ILE A 180 21.77 -21.77 -17.37
N ILE A 181 22.51 -20.85 -16.75
CA ILE A 181 22.39 -20.53 -15.34
C ILE A 181 21.48 -19.32 -15.20
N PRO A 182 20.47 -19.37 -14.31
CA PRO A 182 19.67 -18.20 -14.01
C PRO A 182 20.56 -17.04 -13.55
N PHE A 183 20.26 -15.85 -14.04
CA PHE A 183 20.93 -14.64 -13.58
C PHE A 183 20.62 -14.37 -12.11
N ASP A 184 19.33 -14.48 -11.75
CA ASP A 184 18.82 -14.42 -10.39
C ASP A 184 17.79 -15.53 -10.20
N GLY A 185 17.64 -15.99 -8.98
CA GLY A 185 16.67 -17.03 -8.70
C GLY A 185 16.49 -17.27 -7.21
N VAL A 186 15.26 -17.56 -6.87
CA VAL A 186 14.86 -17.94 -5.49
C VAL A 186 14.32 -19.36 -5.53
N SER A 187 14.87 -20.25 -4.70
CA SER A 187 14.35 -21.59 -4.51
C SER A 187 14.28 -21.92 -3.02
N ALA A 188 13.10 -21.80 -2.44
CA ALA A 188 12.88 -22.00 -1.03
C ALA A 188 11.60 -22.79 -0.75
N GLN A 189 11.62 -23.57 0.34
CA GLN A 189 10.45 -24.26 0.85
C GLN A 189 10.38 -24.09 2.36
N ASN A 190 9.34 -23.42 2.84
CA ASN A 190 9.19 -23.06 4.24
C ASN A 190 7.93 -23.69 4.84
N PHE A 191 8.08 -24.28 6.04
CA PHE A 191 7.00 -24.82 6.86
C PHE A 191 7.07 -24.15 8.22
N ILE A 192 6.25 -23.13 8.44
CA ILE A 192 6.36 -22.23 9.59
C ILE A 192 5.08 -22.26 10.40
N LYS A 193 5.23 -22.38 11.72
CA LYS A 193 4.15 -22.22 12.68
C LYS A 193 4.45 -21.06 13.60
N THR A 194 3.48 -20.14 13.69
CA THR A 194 3.55 -19.00 14.59
C THR A 194 2.42 -19.08 15.60
N ASN A 195 2.76 -19.00 16.88
CA ASN A 195 1.78 -18.84 17.96
C ASN A 195 1.95 -17.45 18.56
N ARG A 196 0.89 -16.67 18.62
CA ARG A 196 0.89 -15.31 19.16
C ARG A 196 -0.15 -15.21 20.27
N PHE A 197 0.26 -14.65 21.38
CA PHE A 197 -0.63 -14.24 22.46
C PHE A 197 -0.48 -12.75 22.69
N SER A 198 -1.57 -12.00 22.68
CA SER A 198 -1.57 -10.58 22.98
C SER A 198 -2.64 -10.23 24.00
N GLY A 199 -2.31 -9.32 24.90
CA GLY A 199 -3.26 -8.76 25.84
C GLY A 199 -3.11 -7.25 25.93
N PHE A 200 -4.18 -6.55 26.22
CA PHE A 200 -4.16 -5.12 26.46
C PHE A 200 -5.15 -4.72 27.55
N THR A 201 -4.87 -3.62 28.21
CA THR A 201 -5.83 -2.86 29.02
C THR A 201 -5.70 -1.38 28.71
N GLN A 202 -6.81 -0.68 28.76
CA GLN A 202 -6.91 0.74 28.43
C GLN A 202 -7.96 1.38 29.33
N TYR A 203 -7.62 2.51 29.92
CA TYR A 203 -8.51 3.30 30.74
C TYR A 203 -8.70 4.69 30.14
N SER A 204 -9.94 5.12 30.01
CA SER A 204 -10.31 6.42 29.48
C SER A 204 -11.23 7.13 30.47
N ASN A 205 -11.05 8.41 30.63
CA ASN A 205 -11.95 9.22 31.44
C ASN A 205 -12.09 10.64 30.87
N LYS A 206 -13.21 11.27 31.20
CA LYS A 206 -13.51 12.69 30.98
C LYS A 206 -13.59 13.37 32.30
N LEU A 207 -12.92 14.49 32.47
CA LEU A 207 -12.95 15.32 33.65
C LEU A 207 -13.06 16.81 33.28
N GLU A 208 -13.49 17.61 34.22
CA GLU A 208 -13.44 19.06 34.14
C GLU A 208 -12.32 19.58 35.06
N TRP A 209 -11.50 20.48 34.51
CA TRP A 209 -10.44 21.13 35.26
C TRP A 209 -10.37 22.61 34.90
N LEU A 210 -10.50 23.47 35.89
CA LEU A 210 -10.53 24.94 35.73
C LEU A 210 -11.59 25.40 34.67
N GLY A 211 -12.73 24.70 34.58
CA GLY A 211 -13.78 25.00 33.60
C GLY A 211 -13.53 24.47 32.18
N HIS A 212 -12.40 23.77 31.94
CA HIS A 212 -12.09 23.14 30.64
C HIS A 212 -12.45 21.66 30.66
N HIS A 213 -12.92 21.13 29.53
CA HIS A 213 -13.12 19.69 29.37
C HIS A 213 -11.84 18.99 28.98
N MET A 214 -11.46 18.01 29.75
CA MET A 214 -10.25 17.21 29.51
C MET A 214 -10.61 15.74 29.31
N TYR A 215 -9.89 15.10 28.41
CA TYR A 215 -10.05 13.68 28.09
C TYR A 215 -8.68 13.03 28.17
N TYR A 216 -8.58 11.88 28.79
CA TYR A 216 -7.37 11.10 28.74
C TYR A 216 -7.65 9.63 28.49
N ASN A 217 -6.71 9.00 27.84
CA ASN A 217 -6.74 7.59 27.52
C ASN A 217 -5.32 7.04 27.75
N LEU A 218 -5.20 6.07 28.64
CA LEU A 218 -3.93 5.43 28.97
C LEU A 218 -4.06 3.93 28.75
N GLY A 219 -3.14 3.35 28.02
CA GLY A 219 -3.19 1.94 27.69
C GLY A 219 -1.82 1.27 27.66
N ILE A 220 -1.82 -0.02 27.88
CA ILE A 220 -0.66 -0.89 27.74
C ILE A 220 -1.06 -2.15 26.98
N ARG A 221 -0.20 -2.58 26.07
CA ARG A 221 -0.33 -3.85 25.34
C ARG A 221 0.92 -4.68 25.54
N ALA A 222 0.75 -5.96 25.81
CA ALA A 222 1.82 -6.94 25.80
C ALA A 222 1.55 -7.98 24.71
N GLN A 223 2.62 -8.47 24.07
CA GLN A 223 2.53 -9.51 23.07
C GLN A 223 3.70 -10.49 23.26
N LEU A 224 3.37 -11.77 23.17
CA LEU A 224 4.34 -12.88 23.16
C LEU A 224 4.10 -13.66 21.88
N TRP A 225 5.15 -14.03 21.18
CA TRP A 225 5.02 -14.93 20.05
C TRP A 225 6.19 -15.88 19.93
N THR A 226 5.90 -17.01 19.35
CA THR A 226 6.86 -18.07 19.07
C THR A 226 6.79 -18.37 17.58
N VAL A 227 7.94 -18.39 16.94
CA VAL A 227 8.10 -18.87 15.58
C VAL A 227 8.85 -20.19 15.61
N SER A 228 8.37 -21.17 14.88
CA SER A 228 8.99 -22.50 14.76
C SER A 228 8.70 -23.09 13.39
N GLY A 229 9.48 -24.05 12.93
CA GLY A 229 9.25 -24.69 11.64
C GLY A 229 10.18 -25.87 11.40
N LYS A 230 10.06 -26.43 10.20
CA LYS A 230 10.96 -27.50 9.76
C LYS A 230 12.31 -26.87 9.38
N ASN A 231 13.39 -27.42 9.94
CA ASN A 231 14.76 -26.96 9.67
C ASN A 231 15.09 -25.50 10.10
N VAL A 232 14.27 -24.90 10.97
CA VAL A 232 14.54 -23.59 11.55
C VAL A 232 14.51 -23.66 13.07
N ALA A 233 15.36 -22.86 13.71
CA ALA A 233 15.40 -22.76 15.16
C ALA A 233 14.10 -22.18 15.71
N LYS A 234 13.64 -22.68 16.84
CA LYS A 234 12.50 -22.08 17.56
C LYS A 234 12.94 -20.80 18.23
N SER A 235 12.20 -19.72 17.97
CA SER A 235 12.46 -18.40 18.56
C SER A 235 11.25 -17.92 19.37
N ASN A 236 11.50 -17.26 20.52
CA ASN A 236 10.46 -16.70 21.38
C ASN A 236 10.74 -15.21 21.61
N HIS A 237 9.70 -14.40 21.52
CA HIS A 237 9.80 -12.95 21.64
C HIS A 237 8.71 -12.40 22.54
N THR A 238 9.03 -11.30 23.21
CA THR A 238 8.09 -10.58 24.08
C THR A 238 8.27 -9.08 23.88
N ILE A 239 7.15 -8.37 23.82
CA ILE A 239 7.14 -6.91 23.73
C ILE A 239 6.04 -6.31 24.60
N VAL A 240 6.29 -5.07 25.07
CA VAL A 240 5.34 -4.28 25.86
C VAL A 240 5.27 -2.88 25.29
N SER A 241 4.07 -2.39 25.02
CA SER A 241 3.79 -1.15 24.28
C SER A 241 2.84 -0.25 25.08
N PRO A 242 3.37 0.63 25.97
CA PRO A 242 2.59 1.66 26.62
C PRO A 242 2.27 2.81 25.65
N ARG A 243 1.08 3.41 25.81
CA ARG A 243 0.64 4.58 25.04
C ARG A 243 -0.34 5.43 25.83
N GLY A 244 -0.40 6.70 25.52
CA GLY A 244 -1.33 7.61 26.12
C GLY A 244 -1.76 8.70 25.16
N GLN A 245 -2.93 9.21 25.42
CA GLN A 245 -3.50 10.38 24.75
C GLN A 245 -4.12 11.28 25.80
N PHE A 246 -3.92 12.56 25.63
CA PHE A 246 -4.49 13.62 26.42
C PHE A 246 -5.11 14.65 25.47
N SER A 247 -6.35 15.05 25.74
CA SER A 247 -7.01 16.08 24.93
C SER A 247 -7.64 17.11 25.86
N ILE A 248 -7.62 18.37 25.42
CA ILE A 248 -8.26 19.49 26.12
C ILE A 248 -9.14 20.26 25.16
N LYS A 249 -10.39 20.48 25.57
CA LYS A 249 -11.33 21.41 24.95
C LYS A 249 -11.48 22.61 25.87
N PRO A 250 -10.80 23.73 25.57
CA PRO A 250 -10.90 24.93 26.38
C PRO A 250 -12.32 25.50 26.36
N ASN A 251 -12.73 26.12 27.46
CA ASN A 251 -14.01 26.82 27.58
C ASN A 251 -13.82 28.25 27.07
N TRP A 252 -13.83 28.45 25.78
CA TRP A 252 -13.78 29.73 25.08
C TRP A 252 -14.80 29.73 23.92
N ASP A 253 -14.94 30.83 23.21
CA ASP A 253 -15.96 30.98 22.14
C ASP A 253 -15.66 30.10 20.92
N MET A 254 -14.42 29.68 20.70
CA MET A 254 -14.02 28.80 19.60
C MET A 254 -14.14 27.34 19.98
N ASP A 255 -14.80 26.55 19.15
CA ASP A 255 -14.92 25.10 19.34
C ASP A 255 -13.64 24.39 18.86
N MET A 256 -12.64 24.34 19.75
CA MET A 256 -11.34 23.72 19.47
C MET A 256 -11.03 22.60 20.44
N LEU A 257 -10.52 21.50 19.91
CA LEU A 257 -9.98 20.38 20.67
C LEU A 257 -8.49 20.24 20.36
N PHE A 258 -7.64 20.33 21.36
CA PHE A 258 -6.21 20.06 21.26
C PHE A 258 -5.90 18.67 21.79
N THR A 259 -5.11 17.92 21.08
CA THR A 259 -4.76 16.54 21.44
C THR A 259 -3.25 16.36 21.43
N PHE A 260 -2.72 15.77 22.48
CA PHE A 260 -1.36 15.26 22.54
C PHE A 260 -1.42 13.74 22.71
N SER A 261 -0.76 13.00 21.84
CA SER A 261 -0.65 11.55 21.96
C SER A 261 0.78 11.09 21.79
N GLY A 262 1.15 10.05 22.54
CA GLY A 262 2.46 9.47 22.47
C GLY A 262 2.49 8.04 22.97
N GLY A 263 3.52 7.31 22.54
CA GLY A 263 3.66 5.93 22.99
C GLY A 263 4.74 5.16 22.25
N LEU A 264 4.96 3.96 22.78
CA LEU A 264 5.82 2.95 22.16
C LEU A 264 4.93 1.98 21.38
N TYR A 265 5.16 1.92 20.08
CA TYR A 265 4.47 1.02 19.16
C TYR A 265 5.45 -0.05 18.69
N GLN A 266 5.06 -1.30 18.82
CA GLN A 266 5.90 -2.43 18.43
C GLN A 266 5.05 -3.40 17.62
N GLN A 267 5.58 -3.80 16.47
CA GLN A 267 4.90 -4.72 15.55
C GLN A 267 5.73 -5.99 15.40
N PRO A 268 5.21 -7.15 15.87
CA PRO A 268 5.78 -8.44 15.53
C PRO A 268 5.84 -8.65 14.02
N PRO A 269 6.86 -9.32 13.49
CA PRO A 269 6.96 -9.55 12.05
C PRO A 269 5.81 -10.43 11.55
N MET A 270 5.29 -10.11 10.36
CA MET A 270 4.45 -11.01 9.59
C MET A 270 5.32 -12.08 8.92
N TYR A 271 4.71 -13.16 8.41
CA TYR A 271 5.46 -14.23 7.75
C TYR A 271 6.39 -13.71 6.65
N ARG A 272 5.90 -12.81 5.77
CA ARG A 272 6.72 -12.25 4.67
C ARG A 272 7.92 -11.45 5.17
N GLU A 273 7.85 -10.83 6.35
CA GLU A 273 8.94 -10.06 6.97
C GLU A 273 10.01 -10.96 7.62
N LEU A 274 9.69 -12.24 7.84
CA LEU A 274 10.65 -13.25 8.32
C LEU A 274 11.52 -13.82 7.20
N ARG A 275 11.12 -13.62 5.94
CA ARG A 275 11.73 -14.21 4.75
C ARG A 275 12.72 -13.23 4.13
N ASP A 276 13.95 -13.65 3.95
CA ASP A 276 15.00 -12.88 3.29
C ASP A 276 14.86 -12.84 1.76
N GLN A 277 15.82 -12.24 1.09
CA GLN A 277 15.82 -12.09 -0.36
C GLN A 277 15.99 -13.44 -1.08
N GLU A 278 16.67 -14.40 -0.46
CA GLU A 278 16.84 -15.78 -0.94
C GLU A 278 15.62 -16.66 -0.64
N GLY A 279 14.59 -16.10 0.01
CA GLY A 279 13.36 -16.80 0.36
C GLY A 279 13.44 -17.63 1.63
N MET A 280 14.57 -17.60 2.36
CA MET A 280 14.77 -18.36 3.58
C MET A 280 14.21 -17.64 4.80
N VAL A 281 13.65 -18.41 5.74
CA VAL A 281 13.06 -17.83 6.96
C VAL A 281 14.10 -17.64 8.05
N ASN A 282 14.22 -16.40 8.52
CA ASN A 282 14.95 -16.03 9.72
C ASN A 282 13.98 -15.84 10.91
N THR A 283 14.00 -16.78 11.86
CA THR A 283 13.13 -16.75 13.04
C THR A 283 13.55 -15.72 14.09
N ASP A 284 14.76 -15.17 13.99
CA ASP A 284 15.32 -14.20 14.94
C ASP A 284 14.94 -12.75 14.62
N VAL A 285 14.18 -12.52 13.55
CA VAL A 285 13.64 -11.20 13.22
C VAL A 285 12.78 -10.70 14.38
N LYS A 286 13.18 -9.56 14.92
CA LYS A 286 12.54 -8.91 16.07
C LYS A 286 11.39 -8.02 15.63
N ALA A 287 10.51 -7.67 16.56
CA ALA A 287 9.53 -6.63 16.35
C ALA A 287 10.18 -5.31 15.98
N GLN A 288 9.68 -4.66 14.96
CA GLN A 288 10.01 -3.27 14.65
C GLN A 288 9.44 -2.36 15.75
N LYS A 289 10.21 -1.38 16.21
CA LYS A 289 9.86 -0.49 17.32
C LYS A 289 9.77 0.94 16.85
N SER A 290 8.73 1.63 17.29
CA SER A 290 8.54 3.06 16.95
C SER A 290 8.02 3.82 18.15
N VAL A 291 8.73 4.91 18.50
CA VAL A 291 8.23 5.91 19.44
C VAL A 291 7.51 6.98 18.63
N HIS A 292 6.24 7.21 18.93
CA HIS A 292 5.40 8.20 18.27
C HIS A 292 5.10 9.35 19.22
N THR A 293 5.10 10.56 18.68
CA THR A 293 4.58 11.77 19.31
C THR A 293 3.73 12.52 18.29
N VAL A 294 2.52 12.87 18.65
CA VAL A 294 1.56 13.57 17.78
C VAL A 294 0.91 14.71 18.55
N LEU A 295 0.87 15.87 17.91
CA LEU A 295 0.09 17.04 18.34
C LEU A 295 -1.01 17.27 17.32
N GLY A 296 -2.25 17.29 17.78
CA GLY A 296 -3.43 17.49 16.94
C GLY A 296 -4.25 18.68 17.41
N ASN A 297 -4.91 19.32 16.47
CA ASN A 297 -5.96 20.30 16.72
C ASN A 297 -7.15 20.00 15.80
N GLU A 298 -8.35 20.06 16.37
CA GLU A 298 -9.59 20.01 15.62
C GLU A 298 -10.38 21.28 15.94
N TYR A 299 -10.72 22.05 14.92
CA TYR A 299 -11.48 23.28 14.99
C TYR A 299 -12.78 23.15 14.22
N SER A 300 -13.92 23.20 14.93
CA SER A 300 -15.25 23.19 14.36
C SER A 300 -15.80 24.62 14.33
N PHE A 301 -16.24 25.06 13.16
CA PHE A 301 -16.73 26.44 12.97
C PHE A 301 -17.84 26.51 11.93
N LEU A 302 -18.52 27.63 11.91
CA LEU A 302 -19.50 27.95 10.86
C LEU A 302 -18.88 28.88 9.84
N LEU A 303 -18.93 28.50 8.57
CA LEU A 303 -18.60 29.35 7.43
C LEU A 303 -19.83 29.39 6.51
N TRP A 304 -20.30 30.60 6.17
CA TRP A 304 -21.57 30.80 5.45
C TRP A 304 -22.77 30.12 6.11
N ASN A 305 -22.84 30.13 7.44
CA ASN A 305 -23.82 29.42 8.26
C ASN A 305 -23.87 27.89 8.03
N ARG A 306 -22.77 27.29 7.61
CA ARG A 306 -22.63 25.86 7.37
C ARG A 306 -21.50 25.28 8.22
N PRO A 307 -21.60 24.01 8.62
CA PRO A 307 -20.58 23.38 9.46
C PRO A 307 -19.32 23.08 8.66
N PHE A 308 -18.19 23.44 9.23
CA PHE A 308 -16.85 23.10 8.77
C PHE A 308 -16.01 22.56 9.93
N THR A 309 -15.10 21.67 9.61
CA THR A 309 -14.10 21.15 10.55
C THR A 309 -12.72 21.24 9.91
N LEU A 310 -11.78 21.89 10.61
CA LEU A 310 -10.37 21.94 10.26
C LEU A 310 -9.60 21.05 11.22
N LYS A 311 -8.91 20.03 10.72
CA LYS A 311 -7.99 19.18 11.49
C LYS A 311 -6.56 19.47 11.08
N SER A 312 -5.68 19.63 12.08
CA SER A 312 -4.27 19.86 11.88
C SER A 312 -3.48 18.92 12.77
N GLU A 313 -2.47 18.27 12.23
CA GLU A 313 -1.63 17.35 12.98
C GLU A 313 -0.15 17.59 12.67
N LEU A 314 0.69 17.51 13.70
CA LEU A 314 2.13 17.45 13.61
C LEU A 314 2.59 16.15 14.25
N TYR A 315 3.45 15.40 13.59
CA TYR A 315 3.92 14.14 14.12
C TYR A 315 5.42 13.91 13.94
N TYR A 316 5.97 13.17 14.88
CA TYR A 316 7.33 12.66 14.82
C TYR A 316 7.34 11.19 15.26
N LYS A 317 8.03 10.35 14.47
CA LYS A 317 8.20 8.92 14.74
C LYS A 317 9.69 8.56 14.65
N LYS A 318 10.23 7.95 15.69
CA LYS A 318 11.58 7.39 15.70
C LYS A 318 11.47 5.86 15.68
N LEU A 319 12.05 5.23 14.67
CA LEU A 319 11.98 3.80 14.46
C LEU A 319 13.33 3.15 14.75
N ASN A 320 13.29 2.01 15.43
CA ASN A 320 14.45 1.16 15.71
C ASN A 320 14.13 -0.28 15.35
N SER A 321 15.17 -1.08 15.13
CA SER A 321 15.04 -2.47 14.69
C SER A 321 14.17 -2.59 13.43
N VAL A 322 14.37 -1.67 12.50
CA VAL A 322 13.65 -1.66 11.21
C VAL A 322 14.16 -2.82 10.37
N ASN A 323 13.25 -3.52 9.73
CA ASN A 323 13.53 -4.53 8.73
C ASN A 323 13.46 -3.86 7.34
N PRO A 324 14.59 -3.56 6.70
CA PRO A 324 14.60 -2.93 5.39
C PRO A 324 13.96 -3.81 4.33
N TYR A 325 13.45 -3.19 3.28
CA TYR A 325 12.92 -3.88 2.11
C TYR A 325 13.20 -3.11 0.83
N THR A 326 13.23 -3.83 -0.26
CA THR A 326 13.28 -3.29 -1.62
C THR A 326 11.96 -3.53 -2.33
N LEU A 327 11.67 -2.68 -3.32
CA LEU A 327 10.58 -2.89 -4.25
C LEU A 327 11.17 -3.38 -5.57
N GLU A 328 10.81 -4.61 -5.94
CA GLU A 328 11.18 -5.22 -7.20
C GLU A 328 9.93 -5.38 -8.05
N ASP A 329 9.82 -4.57 -9.09
CA ASP A 329 8.59 -4.36 -9.84
C ASP A 329 7.40 -4.03 -8.90
N VAL A 330 6.54 -4.97 -8.62
CA VAL A 330 5.41 -4.83 -7.69
C VAL A 330 5.59 -5.64 -6.39
N ARG A 331 6.70 -6.32 -6.22
CA ARG A 331 6.97 -7.20 -5.09
C ARG A 331 7.79 -6.49 -4.02
N ILE A 332 7.49 -6.80 -2.76
CA ILE A 332 8.26 -6.35 -1.61
C ILE A 332 9.19 -7.50 -1.20
N ARG A 333 10.51 -7.21 -1.20
CA ARG A 333 11.56 -8.13 -0.75
C ARG A 333 12.18 -7.61 0.54
N TYR A 334 11.95 -8.30 1.63
CA TYR A 334 12.52 -7.93 2.93
C TYR A 334 13.94 -8.46 3.08
N ALA A 335 14.75 -7.75 3.85
CA ALA A 335 16.08 -8.21 4.22
C ALA A 335 16.06 -9.28 5.35
N ALA A 336 14.91 -9.48 5.98
CA ALA A 336 14.72 -10.31 7.17
C ALA A 336 15.79 -10.07 8.27
N ALA A 337 16.19 -8.79 8.40
CA ALA A 337 17.19 -8.34 9.35
C ALA A 337 16.73 -7.05 10.01
N ASN A 338 16.99 -6.89 11.30
CA ASN A 338 16.63 -5.66 12.02
C ASN A 338 17.83 -4.69 12.08
N ASN A 339 18.46 -4.44 10.96
CA ASN A 339 19.74 -3.73 10.80
C ASN A 339 19.60 -2.25 10.44
N ALA A 340 18.38 -1.70 10.50
CA ALA A 340 18.16 -0.29 10.20
C ALA A 340 17.50 0.46 11.36
N LYS A 341 17.74 1.78 11.36
CA LYS A 341 17.05 2.79 12.16
C LYS A 341 16.39 3.76 11.18
N ALA A 342 15.24 4.31 11.54
CA ALA A 342 14.53 5.22 10.67
C ALA A 342 13.84 6.32 11.48
N TYR A 343 13.40 7.37 10.78
CA TYR A 343 12.50 8.37 11.33
C TYR A 343 11.45 8.76 10.30
N ALA A 344 10.35 9.29 10.80
CA ALA A 344 9.36 9.95 9.99
C ALA A 344 8.83 11.17 10.75
N TYR A 345 8.68 12.29 10.06
CA TYR A 345 7.97 13.44 10.60
C TYR A 345 7.15 14.12 9.51
N GLY A 346 6.12 14.81 9.93
CA GLY A 346 5.25 15.48 8.99
C GLY A 346 4.23 16.38 9.66
N ALA A 347 3.50 17.07 8.78
CA ALA A 347 2.37 17.91 9.11
C ALA A 347 1.22 17.61 8.15
N GLU A 348 0.02 17.56 8.67
CA GLU A 348 -1.18 17.33 7.88
C GLU A 348 -2.25 18.36 8.26
N ILE A 349 -2.93 18.89 7.25
CA ILE A 349 -4.08 19.77 7.40
C ILE A 349 -5.20 19.23 6.54
N ARG A 350 -6.38 19.06 7.12
CA ARG A 350 -7.57 18.63 6.41
C ARG A 350 -8.76 19.48 6.81
N MET A 351 -9.47 19.98 5.82
CA MET A 351 -10.73 20.71 6.01
C MET A 351 -11.87 19.96 5.34
N ASN A 352 -12.91 19.69 6.10
CA ASN A 352 -14.17 19.17 5.54
C ASN A 352 -15.29 20.15 5.85
N GLY A 353 -16.31 20.16 5.00
CA GLY A 353 -17.49 20.97 5.27
C GLY A 353 -18.51 20.98 4.14
N ALA A 354 -19.61 21.61 4.42
CA ALA A 354 -20.70 21.81 3.48
C ALA A 354 -20.44 23.02 2.57
N PHE A 355 -19.46 22.91 1.66
CA PHE A 355 -19.20 23.96 0.67
C PHE A 355 -20.44 24.27 -0.17
N VAL A 356 -21.21 23.25 -0.48
CA VAL A 356 -22.51 23.34 -1.13
C VAL A 356 -23.57 22.71 -0.20
N PRO A 357 -24.73 23.33 -0.01
CA PRO A 357 -25.79 22.77 0.82
C PRO A 357 -26.17 21.35 0.41
N GLY A 358 -26.20 20.41 1.37
CA GLY A 358 -26.57 19.03 1.12
C GLY A 358 -25.46 18.14 0.51
N THR A 359 -24.24 18.68 0.33
CA THR A 359 -23.06 17.90 -0.05
C THR A 359 -21.93 18.13 0.95
N GLU A 360 -21.04 17.16 1.07
CA GLU A 360 -19.84 17.28 1.87
C GLU A 360 -18.63 17.21 0.96
N SER A 361 -17.77 18.21 1.07
CA SER A 361 -16.51 18.29 0.34
C SER A 361 -15.34 18.41 1.30
N TRP A 362 -14.18 17.99 0.88
CA TRP A 362 -12.98 18.10 1.71
C TRP A 362 -11.74 18.39 0.87
N PHE A 363 -10.79 19.01 1.51
CA PHE A 363 -9.46 19.14 0.96
C PHE A 363 -8.42 18.78 2.02
N GLY A 364 -7.31 18.19 1.59
CA GLY A 364 -6.20 17.80 2.42
C GLY A 364 -4.87 18.21 1.82
N ILE A 365 -3.92 18.57 2.69
CA ILE A 365 -2.53 18.77 2.35
C ILE A 365 -1.67 18.14 3.43
N GLY A 366 -0.68 17.35 3.03
CA GLY A 366 0.24 16.70 3.93
C GLY A 366 1.69 16.86 3.46
N TYR A 367 2.59 16.96 4.43
CA TYR A 367 4.02 16.87 4.24
C TYR A 367 4.55 15.72 5.07
N LEU A 368 5.30 14.81 4.44
CA LEU A 368 5.97 13.70 5.10
C LEU A 368 7.45 13.65 4.68
N LYS A 369 8.34 13.51 5.64
CA LYS A 369 9.72 13.08 5.40
C LYS A 369 10.00 11.81 6.18
N THR A 370 10.45 10.76 5.49
CA THR A 370 10.87 9.51 6.12
C THR A 370 12.16 8.99 5.50
N GLU A 371 13.14 8.70 6.34
CA GLU A 371 14.45 8.21 5.92
C GLU A 371 14.88 7.04 6.82
N GLU A 372 15.71 6.17 6.30
CA GLU A 372 16.29 5.04 7.03
C GLU A 372 17.80 4.97 6.86
N ASN A 373 18.44 4.48 7.90
CA ASN A 373 19.89 4.27 7.97
C ASN A 373 20.15 2.78 8.14
N ILE A 374 20.59 2.13 7.06
CA ILE A 374 20.87 0.70 7.00
C ILE A 374 22.33 0.47 7.30
N ASN A 375 22.64 -0.39 8.28
CA ASN A 375 24.01 -0.71 8.69
C ASN A 375 24.87 0.52 9.04
N GLU A 376 24.25 1.59 9.57
CA GLU A 376 24.92 2.83 9.99
C GLU A 376 25.65 3.59 8.86
N ARG A 377 25.26 3.39 7.60
CA ARG A 377 25.88 4.00 6.42
C ARG A 377 25.41 5.43 6.10
N GLY A 378 24.50 5.99 6.88
CA GLY A 378 23.84 7.27 6.63
C GLY A 378 22.36 7.11 6.25
N TYR A 379 21.65 8.22 6.20
CA TYR A 379 20.22 8.22 5.92
C TYR A 379 19.93 8.33 4.43
N ILE A 380 19.06 7.46 3.93
CA ILE A 380 18.48 7.48 2.59
C ILE A 380 16.95 7.50 2.68
N SER A 381 16.28 7.95 1.62
CA SER A 381 14.82 7.95 1.56
C SER A 381 14.26 6.54 1.65
N ARG A 382 13.28 6.33 2.52
CA ARG A 382 12.54 5.06 2.57
C ARG A 382 11.64 4.92 1.34
N PRO A 383 11.31 3.69 0.90
CA PRO A 383 10.44 3.48 -0.25
C PRO A 383 9.07 4.18 -0.18
N THR A 384 8.62 4.54 1.02
CA THR A 384 7.36 5.25 1.27
C THR A 384 7.51 6.76 1.43
N ASP A 385 8.70 7.33 1.17
CA ASP A 385 8.98 8.76 1.36
C ASP A 385 8.32 9.60 0.26
N GLN A 386 7.09 10.02 0.50
CA GLN A 386 6.32 10.90 -0.39
C GLN A 386 6.16 12.27 0.27
N ARG A 387 6.88 13.28 -0.24
CA ARG A 387 7.09 14.57 0.43
C ARG A 387 5.84 15.41 0.57
N LEU A 388 5.09 15.57 -0.49
CA LEU A 388 3.85 16.33 -0.50
C LEU A 388 2.73 15.47 -1.04
N ASN A 389 1.61 15.52 -0.37
CA ASN A 389 0.34 15.02 -0.86
C ASN A 389 -0.70 16.15 -0.78
N PHE A 390 -1.52 16.21 -1.78
CA PHE A 390 -2.62 17.15 -1.88
C PHE A 390 -3.81 16.42 -2.49
N ASP A 391 -4.95 16.53 -1.83
CA ASP A 391 -6.17 15.88 -2.27
C ASP A 391 -7.40 16.77 -2.04
N ILE A 392 -8.28 16.79 -3.04
CA ILE A 392 -9.55 17.50 -2.99
C ILE A 392 -10.65 16.57 -3.46
N LEU A 393 -11.71 16.47 -2.70
CA LEU A 393 -13.00 16.00 -3.17
C LEU A 393 -14.00 17.15 -3.10
N PHE A 394 -14.43 17.65 -4.24
CA PHE A 394 -15.48 18.64 -4.34
C PHE A 394 -16.75 18.01 -4.90
N GLN A 395 -17.87 18.20 -4.21
CA GLN A 395 -19.19 17.73 -4.63
C GLN A 395 -20.16 18.89 -4.76
N ASP A 396 -20.96 18.87 -5.81
CA ASP A 396 -21.96 19.87 -6.09
C ASP A 396 -23.17 19.27 -6.83
N TYR A 397 -24.25 20.04 -6.87
CA TYR A 397 -25.38 19.80 -7.75
C TYR A 397 -25.24 20.70 -8.98
N VAL A 398 -25.62 20.19 -10.15
CA VAL A 398 -25.63 21.01 -11.35
C VAL A 398 -26.66 22.15 -11.15
N PRO A 399 -26.28 23.42 -11.39
CA PRO A 399 -27.18 24.55 -11.20
C PRO A 399 -28.53 24.35 -11.91
N ASN A 400 -29.62 24.58 -11.19
CA ASN A 400 -31.01 24.41 -11.64
C ASN A 400 -31.46 22.97 -11.92
N ILE A 401 -30.62 21.95 -11.63
CA ILE A 401 -30.95 20.51 -11.76
C ILE A 401 -30.57 19.80 -10.45
N PRO A 402 -31.40 19.91 -9.39
CA PRO A 402 -31.02 19.41 -8.06
C PRO A 402 -30.84 17.89 -7.96
N ASN A 403 -31.36 17.15 -8.95
CA ASN A 403 -31.20 15.70 -9.03
C ASN A 403 -29.93 15.26 -9.76
N LEU A 404 -29.16 16.21 -10.32
CA LEU A 404 -27.91 15.91 -11.00
C LEU A 404 -26.74 16.33 -10.12
N LYS A 405 -26.11 15.34 -9.49
CA LYS A 405 -24.88 15.50 -8.70
C LYS A 405 -23.65 15.35 -9.55
N MET A 406 -22.64 16.15 -9.25
CA MET A 406 -21.30 15.99 -9.81
C MET A 406 -20.26 15.96 -8.70
N TYR A 407 -19.15 15.29 -8.95
CA TYR A 407 -17.96 15.39 -8.11
C TYR A 407 -16.70 15.53 -8.96
N LEU A 408 -15.76 16.24 -8.39
CA LEU A 408 -14.39 16.36 -8.89
C LEU A 408 -13.46 15.88 -7.78
N ASN A 409 -12.65 14.87 -8.09
CA ASN A 409 -11.58 14.40 -7.21
C ASN A 409 -10.22 14.74 -7.83
N LEU A 410 -9.40 15.49 -7.12
CA LEU A 410 -8.04 15.85 -7.54
C LEU A 410 -7.04 15.27 -6.56
N VAL A 411 -6.03 14.60 -7.09
CA VAL A 411 -4.93 14.04 -6.31
C VAL A 411 -3.60 14.46 -6.95
N TYR A 412 -2.73 15.02 -6.12
CA TYR A 412 -1.35 15.32 -6.47
C TYR A 412 -0.43 14.82 -5.37
N ASN A 413 0.55 14.00 -5.73
CA ASN A 413 1.56 13.51 -4.80
C ASN A 413 2.94 13.66 -5.46
N THR A 414 3.93 14.11 -4.70
CA THR A 414 5.31 14.09 -5.19
C THR A 414 5.80 12.66 -5.41
N GLY A 415 6.74 12.48 -6.32
CA GLY A 415 7.25 11.17 -6.71
C GLY A 415 7.82 10.38 -5.52
N LEU A 416 7.48 9.11 -5.44
CA LEU A 416 8.11 8.15 -4.52
C LEU A 416 9.57 7.90 -4.94
N PRO A 417 10.45 7.42 -4.04
CA PRO A 417 11.72 6.85 -4.43
C PRO A 417 11.55 5.75 -5.49
N GLY A 418 12.37 5.77 -6.51
CA GLY A 418 12.23 4.88 -7.67
C GLY A 418 12.67 3.44 -7.43
N GLY A 419 13.15 3.14 -6.23
CA GLY A 419 13.71 1.84 -5.90
C GLY A 419 15.10 1.63 -6.51
N SER A 420 15.65 0.44 -6.31
CA SER A 420 16.92 -0.02 -6.88
C SER A 420 16.72 -1.42 -7.47
N PRO A 421 17.57 -1.83 -8.43
CA PRO A 421 17.64 -3.24 -8.80
C PRO A 421 17.91 -4.11 -7.57
N SER A 422 17.35 -5.32 -7.51
CA SER A 422 17.48 -6.24 -6.37
C SER A 422 18.95 -6.54 -5.99
N TYR A 423 19.80 -6.63 -7.00
CA TYR A 423 21.23 -6.92 -6.89
C TYR A 423 22.09 -5.69 -6.59
N ALA A 424 21.51 -4.49 -6.55
CA ALA A 424 22.25 -3.24 -6.43
C ALA A 424 22.13 -2.63 -5.05
N ASP A 425 23.14 -1.86 -4.66
CA ASP A 425 23.13 -1.12 -3.41
C ASP A 425 22.12 0.04 -3.47
N PRO A 426 21.06 0.08 -2.63
CA PRO A 426 20.04 1.12 -2.66
C PRO A 426 20.60 2.52 -2.41
N TYR A 427 21.78 2.66 -1.79
CA TYR A 427 22.44 3.95 -1.58
C TYR A 427 22.86 4.64 -2.88
N ASN A 428 23.05 3.88 -3.96
CA ASN A 428 23.40 4.40 -5.28
C ASN A 428 22.17 4.79 -6.13
N PHE A 429 20.96 4.43 -5.67
CA PHE A 429 19.72 4.59 -6.43
C PHE A 429 18.71 5.44 -5.67
N GLN A 430 18.97 6.75 -5.56
CA GLN A 430 18.13 7.68 -4.79
C GLN A 430 17.21 8.55 -5.69
N ASN A 431 17.05 8.17 -6.95
CA ASN A 431 16.16 8.88 -7.87
C ASN A 431 14.69 8.71 -7.47
N ARG A 432 13.87 9.70 -7.82
CA ARG A 432 12.43 9.65 -7.58
C ARG A 432 11.68 9.43 -8.88
N LEU A 433 10.53 8.77 -8.75
CA LEU A 433 9.53 8.70 -9.81
C LEU A 433 8.97 10.10 -10.11
N ARG A 434 8.30 10.23 -11.25
CA ARG A 434 7.53 11.45 -11.56
C ARG A 434 6.39 11.62 -10.57
N ASP A 435 5.97 12.86 -10.38
CA ASP A 435 4.85 13.19 -9.51
C ASP A 435 3.57 12.52 -10.00
N TYR A 436 2.82 11.95 -9.05
CA TYR A 436 1.52 11.37 -9.30
C TYR A 436 0.47 12.48 -9.44
N ARG A 437 -0.30 12.47 -10.52
CA ARG A 437 -1.34 13.45 -10.80
C ARG A 437 -2.58 12.73 -11.33
N ARG A 438 -3.71 12.95 -10.69
CA ARG A 438 -4.96 12.34 -11.12
C ARG A 438 -6.12 13.29 -10.88
N ALA A 439 -7.00 13.39 -11.86
CA ALA A 439 -8.31 14.04 -11.76
C ALA A 439 -9.38 13.02 -12.15
N ASP A 440 -10.40 12.88 -11.30
CA ASP A 440 -11.57 12.03 -11.56
C ASP A 440 -12.81 12.94 -11.58
N LEU A 441 -13.68 12.71 -12.53
CA LEU A 441 -14.94 13.43 -12.67
C LEU A 441 -16.09 12.42 -12.69
N GLY A 442 -17.10 12.65 -11.86
CA GLY A 442 -18.32 11.87 -11.88
C GLY A 442 -19.56 12.74 -11.95
N ILE A 443 -20.54 12.29 -12.70
CA ILE A 443 -21.87 12.89 -12.78
C ILE A 443 -22.89 11.80 -12.55
N SER A 444 -23.85 12.02 -11.63
CA SER A 444 -24.88 11.04 -11.34
C SER A 444 -26.27 11.71 -11.26
N HIS A 445 -27.24 11.11 -11.90
CA HIS A 445 -28.64 11.53 -11.83
C HIS A 445 -29.40 10.66 -10.82
N ILE A 446 -30.07 11.33 -9.87
CA ILE A 446 -30.93 10.69 -8.87
C ILE A 446 -32.34 10.68 -9.41
N PHE A 447 -32.85 9.48 -9.71
CA PHE A 447 -34.22 9.29 -10.19
C PHE A 447 -35.21 9.12 -9.03
N VAL A 448 -34.78 8.43 -7.96
CA VAL A 448 -35.57 8.18 -6.76
C VAL A 448 -34.68 8.33 -5.53
N ASP A 449 -35.13 9.08 -4.56
CA ASP A 449 -34.56 9.23 -3.23
C ASP A 449 -35.63 9.14 -2.14
N ALA A 450 -35.25 9.30 -0.87
CA ALA A 450 -36.17 9.21 0.27
C ALA A 450 -37.31 10.25 0.24
N ASN A 451 -37.15 11.34 -0.53
CA ASN A 451 -38.12 12.43 -0.63
C ASN A 451 -38.99 12.33 -1.88
N THR A 452 -38.70 11.37 -2.77
CA THR A 452 -39.38 11.22 -4.06
C THR A 452 -40.44 10.12 -3.97
N THR A 453 -41.69 10.46 -4.26
CA THR A 453 -42.80 9.50 -4.29
C THR A 453 -43.40 9.41 -5.69
N TYR A 454 -43.56 8.19 -6.19
CA TYR A 454 -44.19 7.93 -7.47
C TYR A 454 -45.54 7.20 -7.31
N PRO A 455 -46.52 7.45 -8.17
CA PRO A 455 -47.80 6.72 -8.18
C PRO A 455 -47.58 5.22 -8.33
N LYS A 456 -48.47 4.39 -7.75
CA LYS A 456 -48.39 2.91 -7.78
C LYS A 456 -48.25 2.30 -9.18
N LYS A 457 -48.70 2.98 -10.23
CA LYS A 457 -48.60 2.52 -11.63
C LYS A 457 -47.31 2.94 -12.33
N HIS A 458 -46.48 3.77 -11.69
CA HIS A 458 -45.24 4.25 -12.26
C HIS A 458 -44.14 3.19 -12.07
N TRP A 459 -43.31 2.95 -13.08
CA TRP A 459 -42.26 1.93 -13.05
C TRP A 459 -41.20 2.18 -11.96
N LEU A 460 -41.02 3.44 -11.55
CA LEU A 460 -40.12 3.81 -10.45
C LEU A 460 -40.71 3.56 -9.05
N HIS A 461 -42.01 3.22 -8.93
CA HIS A 461 -42.66 3.06 -7.63
C HIS A 461 -42.04 1.95 -6.76
N GLY A 462 -41.43 0.93 -7.38
CA GLY A 462 -40.78 -0.18 -6.66
C GLY A 462 -39.43 0.14 -6.06
N PHE A 463 -38.85 1.29 -6.39
CA PHE A 463 -37.54 1.70 -5.90
C PHE A 463 -37.69 2.66 -4.72
N LYS A 464 -36.90 2.45 -3.67
CA LYS A 464 -36.67 3.44 -2.60
C LYS A 464 -35.52 4.39 -2.96
N GLU A 465 -34.56 3.88 -3.70
CA GLU A 465 -33.45 4.65 -4.24
C GLU A 465 -33.12 4.13 -5.64
N LEU A 466 -32.91 5.04 -6.58
CA LEU A 466 -32.38 4.74 -7.93
C LEU A 466 -31.52 5.92 -8.37
N ASN A 467 -30.26 5.65 -8.63
CA ASN A 467 -29.34 6.61 -9.25
C ASN A 467 -28.53 5.94 -10.35
N ILE A 468 -28.20 6.70 -11.36
CA ILE A 468 -27.32 6.30 -12.46
C ILE A 468 -26.22 7.34 -12.57
N GLY A 469 -24.97 6.88 -12.53
CA GLY A 469 -23.81 7.73 -12.59
C GLY A 469 -22.84 7.30 -13.69
N PHE A 470 -22.18 8.27 -14.28
CA PHE A 470 -21.07 8.11 -15.20
C PHE A 470 -19.81 8.74 -14.58
N GLU A 471 -18.73 7.98 -14.57
CA GLU A 471 -17.48 8.39 -13.93
C GLU A 471 -16.32 8.25 -14.92
N ILE A 472 -15.44 9.22 -14.93
CA ILE A 472 -14.20 9.21 -15.70
C ILE A 472 -13.06 9.27 -14.71
N PHE A 473 -12.36 8.16 -14.51
CA PHE A 473 -11.14 8.12 -13.72
C PHE A 473 -9.95 8.50 -14.59
N ASN A 474 -9.02 9.26 -13.99
CA ASN A 474 -7.86 9.80 -14.67
C ASN A 474 -8.23 10.59 -15.94
N LEU A 475 -9.04 11.63 -15.77
CA LEU A 475 -9.63 12.48 -16.83
C LEU A 475 -8.58 12.95 -17.86
N PHE A 476 -7.39 13.34 -17.41
CA PHE A 476 -6.32 13.85 -18.27
C PHE A 476 -5.41 12.75 -18.84
N ASN A 477 -5.71 11.49 -18.57
CA ASN A 477 -4.93 10.33 -19.03
C ASN A 477 -3.45 10.40 -18.63
N ASN A 478 -3.15 10.89 -17.42
CA ASN A 478 -1.79 10.98 -16.91
C ASN A 478 -1.17 9.59 -16.75
N GLN A 479 0.07 9.46 -17.20
CA GLN A 479 0.87 8.26 -17.00
C GLN A 479 1.52 8.32 -15.63
N ASN A 480 0.86 7.75 -14.62
CA ASN A 480 1.35 7.66 -13.26
C ASN A 480 2.07 6.35 -13.05
N SER A 481 3.21 6.38 -12.37
CA SER A 481 3.99 5.20 -12.00
C SER A 481 4.25 5.15 -10.51
N ILE A 482 4.35 3.94 -9.97
CA ILE A 482 4.68 3.68 -8.55
C ILE A 482 5.91 2.78 -8.40
N THR A 483 6.38 2.19 -9.49
CA THR A 483 7.56 1.34 -9.55
C THR A 483 8.29 1.53 -10.88
N ASN A 484 9.55 1.07 -10.93
CA ASN A 484 10.34 0.98 -12.16
C ASN A 484 10.67 -0.48 -12.46
N THR A 485 10.78 -0.80 -13.75
CA THR A 485 11.54 -1.95 -14.23
C THR A 485 12.94 -1.49 -14.61
N TRP A 486 13.96 -2.21 -14.18
CA TRP A 486 15.35 -1.89 -14.49
C TRP A 486 15.80 -2.66 -15.71
N VAL A 487 16.23 -1.95 -16.75
CA VAL A 487 16.70 -2.51 -18.00
C VAL A 487 18.13 -2.08 -18.26
N ARG A 488 19.02 -3.04 -18.47
CA ARG A 488 20.43 -2.78 -18.76
C ARG A 488 20.69 -2.84 -20.26
N ASP A 489 21.30 -1.80 -20.76
CA ASP A 489 21.87 -1.78 -22.12
C ASP A 489 23.17 -2.57 -22.13
N VAL A 490 23.27 -3.57 -23.00
CA VAL A 490 24.42 -4.50 -23.09
C VAL A 490 25.66 -3.79 -23.55
N ASP A 491 25.53 -2.90 -24.54
CA ASP A 491 26.65 -2.23 -25.18
C ASP A 491 27.24 -1.16 -24.28
N SER A 492 26.40 -0.24 -23.81
CA SER A 492 26.83 0.87 -22.96
C SER A 492 26.97 0.48 -21.47
N LYS A 493 26.48 -0.69 -21.07
CA LYS A 493 26.39 -1.17 -19.69
C LYS A 493 25.60 -0.23 -18.77
N ARG A 494 24.82 0.66 -19.36
CA ARG A 494 24.00 1.65 -18.66
C ARG A 494 22.69 1.02 -18.22
N GLU A 495 22.27 1.33 -17.01
CA GLU A 495 20.98 0.90 -16.47
C GLU A 495 19.94 2.01 -16.62
N TYR A 496 18.76 1.64 -17.09
CA TYR A 496 17.62 2.53 -17.28
C TYR A 496 16.49 2.14 -16.33
N ALA A 497 16.02 3.12 -15.56
CA ALA A 497 14.80 3.00 -14.77
C ALA A 497 13.59 3.29 -15.68
N VAL A 498 12.86 2.28 -16.06
CA VAL A 498 11.71 2.38 -16.95
C VAL A 498 10.43 2.36 -16.10
N PRO A 499 9.62 3.43 -16.10
CA PRO A 499 8.44 3.51 -15.27
C PRO A 499 7.38 2.46 -15.63
N ASN A 500 6.83 1.80 -14.63
CA ASN A 500 5.65 0.96 -14.79
C ASN A 500 4.42 1.83 -14.59
N PHE A 501 3.72 2.13 -15.67
CA PHE A 501 2.54 2.98 -15.61
C PHE A 501 1.31 2.21 -15.11
N MET A 502 0.59 2.85 -14.21
CA MET A 502 -0.70 2.40 -13.74
C MET A 502 -1.78 2.55 -14.84
N THR A 503 -2.95 2.04 -14.55
CA THR A 503 -4.12 2.15 -15.42
C THR A 503 -4.34 3.59 -15.89
N THR A 504 -4.51 3.74 -17.19
CA THR A 504 -4.81 5.02 -17.86
C THR A 504 -6.24 5.47 -17.58
N ARG A 505 -6.88 6.22 -18.47
CA ARG A 505 -8.26 6.65 -18.32
C ARG A 505 -9.22 5.45 -18.29
N VAL A 506 -10.13 5.45 -17.31
CA VAL A 506 -11.19 4.44 -17.19
C VAL A 506 -12.54 5.14 -17.21
N LEU A 507 -13.46 4.62 -18.00
CA LEU A 507 -14.86 5.02 -18.03
C LEU A 507 -15.67 4.00 -17.21
N ASN A 508 -16.48 4.49 -16.28
CA ASN A 508 -17.28 3.65 -15.39
C ASN A 508 -18.74 4.08 -15.41
N LEU A 509 -19.63 3.11 -15.54
CA LEU A 509 -21.07 3.30 -15.38
C LEU A 509 -21.51 2.68 -14.05
N LYS A 510 -22.17 3.48 -13.21
CA LYS A 510 -22.63 3.07 -11.89
C LYS A 510 -24.15 3.13 -11.82
N ILE A 511 -24.77 2.06 -11.38
CA ILE A 511 -26.20 2.00 -11.12
C ILE A 511 -26.39 1.62 -9.65
N GLY A 512 -26.99 2.50 -8.88
CA GLY A 512 -27.35 2.25 -7.49
C GLY A 512 -28.85 2.05 -7.35
N THR A 513 -29.26 0.94 -6.76
CA THR A 513 -30.67 0.64 -6.55
C THR A 513 -30.95 0.14 -5.14
N ARG A 514 -32.10 0.55 -4.60
CA ARG A 514 -32.66 0.03 -3.35
C ARG A 514 -34.16 -0.15 -3.53
N PHE A 515 -34.66 -1.30 -3.18
CA PHE A 515 -36.07 -1.67 -3.26
C PHE A 515 -36.79 -1.54 -1.93
#